data_ddac0d2d8e9885b93771a144b9019f12
#
_entry.id   ddac0d2d8e9885b93771a144b9019f12
#
_cell.length_a   1.000
_cell.length_b   1.000
_cell.length_c   1.000
_cell.angle_alpha   90.00
_cell.angle_beta   90.00
_cell.angle_gamma   90.00
#
_symmetry.space_group_name_H-M   'P 1'
#
loop_
_entity.id
_entity.type
_entity.pdbx_description
1 polymer ?
#
loop_
_entity_poly.entity_id
_entity_poly.type
_entity_poly.pdbx_seq_one_letter_code
_entity_poly.pdbx_strand_id
1 'polypeptide(L)'
;LGQRLAGRSGAREDVDLTLPGAIVADEVPAVLLRLTRELGDLLARGEPAARSLSVVYHCDATREVRLRRLLPLGGLQPPGRDHRHGAELTLAPADFLSGLTRHYLHAVLNEVLYSSLMAENRQRQAHMDRALQRLDAETEKLRLACNRQRQEEITEEIEVILLSAEMMGLAGQ
;
A
#
# COMPACT_ATOMS: atom_id res chain seq x y z
N LEU A 1 1.87 2.78 8.24
CA LEU A 1 3.17 3.15 7.59
C LEU A 1 3.40 4.67 7.63
N GLY A 2 2.42 5.52 7.34
CA GLY A 2 2.54 6.97 7.33
C GLY A 2 2.98 7.57 8.68
N GLN A 3 2.44 7.08 9.78
CA GLN A 3 2.84 7.53 11.13
C GLN A 3 4.30 7.21 11.47
N ARG A 4 4.83 6.07 11.00
CA ARG A 4 6.24 5.69 11.21
C ARG A 4 7.21 6.52 10.38
N LEU A 5 6.79 6.98 9.20
CA LEU A 5 7.60 7.82 8.33
C LEU A 5 7.65 9.27 8.81
N ALA A 6 6.52 9.84 9.24
CA ALA A 6 6.47 11.16 9.86
C ALA A 6 7.36 11.25 11.12
N GLY A 7 7.44 10.17 11.93
CA GLY A 7 8.30 10.12 13.10
C GLY A 7 9.81 10.06 12.81
N ARG A 8 10.23 9.69 11.59
CA ARG A 8 11.65 9.58 11.18
C ARG A 8 12.21 10.83 10.49
N SER A 9 11.36 11.67 9.92
CA SER A 9 11.79 12.84 9.13
C SER A 9 11.76 14.16 9.89
N GLY A 10 11.50 14.18 11.19
CA GLY A 10 11.39 15.42 11.95
C GLY A 10 10.15 16.28 11.62
N ALA A 11 9.32 15.85 10.66
CA ALA A 11 8.13 16.56 10.19
C ALA A 11 6.92 16.47 11.14
N ARG A 12 7.14 16.14 12.41
CA ARG A 12 6.06 16.02 13.41
C ARG A 12 5.49 17.36 13.85
N GLU A 13 6.24 18.44 13.66
CA GLU A 13 5.82 19.78 14.10
C GLU A 13 4.79 20.43 13.14
N ASP A 14 4.68 19.94 11.89
CA ASP A 14 3.80 20.51 10.86
C ASP A 14 2.57 19.61 10.55
N VAL A 15 2.21 18.68 11.43
CA VAL A 15 1.07 17.77 11.21
C VAL A 15 -0.12 18.20 12.06
N ASP A 16 -1.09 18.84 11.44
CA ASP A 16 -2.31 19.33 12.11
C ASP A 16 -3.29 18.22 12.49
N LEU A 17 -3.32 17.13 11.70
CA LEU A 17 -4.29 16.05 11.87
C LEU A 17 -3.69 14.70 11.49
N THR A 18 -3.91 13.70 12.33
CA THR A 18 -3.58 12.30 12.04
C THR A 18 -4.80 11.42 12.20
N LEU A 19 -5.19 10.72 11.15
CA LEU A 19 -6.30 9.78 11.16
C LEU A 19 -5.82 8.34 10.91
N PRO A 20 -6.46 7.35 11.54
CA PRO A 20 -6.23 5.95 11.19
C PRO A 20 -6.68 5.69 9.75
N GLY A 21 -5.84 5.01 8.96
CA GLY A 21 -6.18 4.58 7.60
C GLY A 21 -7.07 3.34 7.60
N ALA A 22 -7.64 3.01 6.44
CA ALA A 22 -8.35 1.76 6.20
C ALA A 22 -7.36 0.61 5.98
N ILE A 23 -7.64 -0.56 6.56
CA ILE A 23 -6.90 -1.80 6.33
C ILE A 23 -7.64 -2.68 5.33
N VAL A 24 -8.96 -2.64 5.37
CA VAL A 24 -9.87 -3.38 4.48
C VAL A 24 -10.80 -2.42 3.74
N ALA A 25 -11.35 -2.90 2.61
CA ALA A 25 -12.20 -2.09 1.74
C ALA A 25 -13.46 -1.58 2.46
N ASP A 26 -14.02 -2.37 3.37
CA ASP A 26 -15.24 -2.03 4.11
C ASP A 26 -15.06 -0.87 5.11
N GLU A 27 -13.82 -0.58 5.50
CA GLU A 27 -13.49 0.54 6.39
C GLU A 27 -13.37 1.87 5.64
N VAL A 28 -13.15 1.83 4.32
CA VAL A 28 -12.91 3.03 3.50
C VAL A 28 -14.03 4.07 3.62
N PRO A 29 -15.33 3.71 3.58
CA PRO A 29 -16.40 4.69 3.74
C PRO A 29 -16.36 5.43 5.09
N ALA A 30 -16.04 4.72 6.17
CA ALA A 30 -15.95 5.32 7.51
C ALA A 30 -14.76 6.28 7.62
N VAL A 31 -13.60 5.89 7.08
CA VAL A 31 -12.41 6.76 7.02
C VAL A 31 -12.67 7.97 6.15
N LEU A 32 -13.32 7.81 4.99
CA LEU A 32 -13.67 8.88 4.08
C LEU A 32 -14.62 9.90 4.74
N LEU A 33 -15.64 9.43 5.46
CA LEU A 33 -16.57 10.29 6.16
C LEU A 33 -15.88 11.13 7.23
N ARG A 34 -14.96 10.52 7.99
CA ARG A 34 -14.15 11.22 9.00
C ARG A 34 -13.22 12.24 8.33
N LEU A 35 -12.51 11.84 7.29
CA LEU A 35 -11.58 12.71 6.56
C LEU A 35 -12.30 13.91 5.94
N THR A 36 -13.46 13.72 5.31
CA THR A 36 -14.25 14.81 4.73
C THR A 36 -14.78 15.78 5.77
N ARG A 37 -15.14 15.31 6.96
CA ARG A 37 -15.57 16.17 8.07
C ARG A 37 -14.42 17.03 8.59
N GLU A 38 -13.29 16.40 8.91
CA GLU A 38 -12.12 17.11 9.43
C GLU A 38 -11.54 18.10 8.42
N LEU A 39 -11.50 17.74 7.13
CA LEU A 39 -11.11 18.67 6.06
C LEU A 39 -12.11 19.85 5.94
N GLY A 40 -13.41 19.58 6.08
CA GLY A 40 -14.42 20.61 6.10
C GLY A 40 -14.22 21.61 7.24
N ASP A 41 -13.93 21.11 8.44
CA ASP A 41 -13.68 21.92 9.62
C ASP A 41 -12.37 22.73 9.50
N LEU A 42 -11.33 22.16 8.94
CA LEU A 42 -10.06 22.88 8.65
C LEU A 42 -10.26 23.99 7.63
N LEU A 43 -10.98 23.72 6.54
CA LEU A 43 -11.29 24.72 5.51
C LEU A 43 -12.21 25.82 6.03
N ALA A 44 -13.13 25.51 6.95
CA ALA A 44 -14.05 26.47 7.55
C ALA A 44 -13.36 27.42 8.56
N ARG A 45 -12.25 27.00 9.18
CA ARG A 45 -11.46 27.84 10.09
C ARG A 45 -10.81 29.04 9.41
N GLY A 46 -10.79 29.06 8.07
CA GLY A 46 -10.48 30.27 7.29
C GLY A 46 -9.04 30.77 7.39
N GLU A 47 -8.08 29.92 7.74
CA GLU A 47 -6.69 30.33 7.69
C GLU A 47 -6.27 30.69 6.26
N PRO A 48 -5.63 31.85 6.04
CA PRO A 48 -5.27 32.33 4.70
C PRO A 48 -4.27 31.39 3.98
N ALA A 49 -3.68 30.43 4.68
CA ALA A 49 -2.74 29.46 4.13
C ALA A 49 -3.43 28.34 3.32
N ALA A 50 -4.71 28.05 3.57
CA ALA A 50 -5.42 26.93 2.90
C ALA A 50 -5.97 27.31 1.52
N ARG A 51 -5.18 27.97 0.67
CA ARG A 51 -5.57 28.29 -0.73
C ARG A 51 -5.44 27.10 -1.68
N SER A 52 -4.78 26.04 -1.27
CA SER A 52 -4.59 24.85 -2.10
C SER A 52 -4.67 23.59 -1.27
N LEU A 53 -5.33 22.59 -1.82
CA LEU A 53 -5.39 21.23 -1.28
C LEU A 53 -4.74 20.27 -2.28
N SER A 54 -3.74 19.55 -1.85
CA SER A 54 -3.07 18.52 -2.64
C SER A 54 -3.02 17.22 -1.85
N VAL A 55 -3.11 16.11 -2.55
CA VAL A 55 -3.00 14.78 -1.97
C VAL A 55 -1.83 14.02 -2.60
N VAL A 56 -1.06 13.36 -1.74
CA VAL A 56 -0.01 12.42 -2.13
C VAL A 56 -0.51 11.01 -1.85
N TYR A 57 -0.49 10.15 -2.84
CA TYR A 57 -1.01 8.79 -2.71
C TYR A 57 -0.29 7.81 -3.63
N HIS A 58 -0.37 6.52 -3.30
CA HIS A 58 0.08 5.46 -4.19
C HIS A 58 -0.99 5.17 -5.25
N CYS A 59 -0.64 5.37 -6.51
CA CYS A 59 -1.51 5.04 -7.62
C CYS A 59 -1.35 3.56 -7.99
N ASP A 60 -2.44 2.80 -7.91
CA ASP A 60 -2.45 1.38 -8.27
C ASP A 60 -2.13 1.15 -9.76
N ALA A 61 -2.64 1.99 -10.65
CA ALA A 61 -2.46 1.85 -12.10
C ALA A 61 -1.01 2.06 -12.54
N THR A 62 -0.31 3.05 -11.97
CA THR A 62 1.08 3.39 -12.35
C THR A 62 2.12 2.80 -11.42
N ARG A 63 1.71 2.27 -10.25
CA ARG A 63 2.58 1.75 -9.19
C ARG A 63 3.56 2.79 -8.63
N GLU A 64 3.23 4.06 -8.76
CA GLU A 64 4.05 5.18 -8.33
C GLU A 64 3.32 6.05 -7.32
N VAL A 65 4.10 6.82 -6.57
CA VAL A 65 3.57 7.88 -5.72
C VAL A 65 3.18 9.06 -6.60
N ARG A 66 1.92 9.49 -6.51
CA ARG A 66 1.41 10.64 -7.25
C ARG A 66 1.02 11.78 -6.32
N LEU A 67 1.34 12.98 -6.75
CA LEU A 67 0.82 14.22 -6.19
C LEU A 67 -0.31 14.71 -7.07
N ARG A 68 -1.51 14.88 -6.50
CA ARG A 68 -2.67 15.43 -7.20
C ARG A 68 -3.16 16.68 -6.46
N ARG A 69 -3.23 17.79 -7.17
CA ARG A 69 -3.87 19.00 -6.63
C ARG A 69 -5.39 18.86 -6.75
N LEU A 70 -6.08 19.04 -5.63
CA LEU A 70 -7.54 18.95 -5.54
C LEU A 70 -8.18 20.35 -5.60
N LEU A 71 -7.58 21.33 -4.94
CA LEU A 71 -8.03 22.72 -4.96
C LEU A 71 -6.85 23.67 -5.18
N PRO A 72 -7.04 24.79 -5.88
CA PRO A 72 -8.23 25.14 -6.66
C PRO A 72 -8.43 24.19 -7.83
N LEU A 73 -9.67 24.07 -8.31
CA LEU A 73 -10.00 23.28 -9.48
C LEU A 73 -9.30 23.90 -10.69
N GLY A 74 -8.18 23.27 -11.11
CA GLY A 74 -7.43 23.70 -12.29
C GLY A 74 -8.07 23.16 -13.57
N GLY A 75 -7.97 23.95 -14.67
CA GLY A 75 -8.39 23.49 -16.00
C GLY A 75 -9.86 23.64 -16.32
N LEU A 76 -10.66 24.29 -15.47
CA LEU A 76 -12.00 24.74 -15.86
C LEU A 76 -11.84 25.83 -16.89
N GLN A 77 -11.79 25.44 -18.16
CA GLN A 77 -11.92 26.43 -19.23
C GLN A 77 -13.35 26.97 -19.21
N PRO A 78 -13.54 28.30 -19.29
CA PRO A 78 -14.88 28.83 -19.46
C PRO A 78 -15.47 28.19 -20.72
N PRO A 79 -16.74 27.74 -20.66
CA PRO A 79 -17.39 27.20 -21.84
C PRO A 79 -17.31 28.24 -22.96
N GLY A 80 -16.94 27.79 -24.16
CA GLY A 80 -16.95 28.63 -25.34
C GLY A 80 -18.32 29.34 -25.43
N ARG A 81 -18.32 30.57 -25.88
CA ARG A 81 -19.48 31.51 -25.90
C ARG A 81 -20.76 31.01 -26.65
N ASP A 82 -20.82 29.74 -26.99
CA ASP A 82 -21.88 29.19 -27.89
C ASP A 82 -23.09 28.60 -27.15
N HIS A 83 -23.22 28.82 -25.85
CA HIS A 83 -24.46 28.43 -25.16
C HIS A 83 -25.54 29.50 -25.36
N ARG A 84 -26.45 29.26 -26.26
CA ARG A 84 -27.61 30.15 -26.53
C ARG A 84 -28.52 30.36 -25.31
N HIS A 85 -28.39 29.51 -24.31
CA HIS A 85 -29.17 29.61 -23.07
C HIS A 85 -28.23 29.52 -21.89
N GLY A 86 -28.39 30.43 -20.92
CA GLY A 86 -27.68 30.37 -19.63
C GLY A 86 -28.11 29.13 -18.84
N ALA A 87 -27.22 28.60 -18.01
CA ALA A 87 -27.58 27.52 -17.12
C ALA A 87 -28.62 28.01 -16.09
N GLU A 88 -29.76 27.36 -16.03
CA GLU A 88 -30.77 27.60 -15.01
C GLU A 88 -30.38 26.83 -13.74
N LEU A 89 -30.16 27.54 -12.64
CA LEU A 89 -29.85 26.96 -11.35
C LEU A 89 -31.08 27.07 -10.44
N THR A 90 -31.47 25.95 -9.83
CA THR A 90 -32.56 25.92 -8.83
C THR A 90 -32.07 26.36 -7.43
N LEU A 91 -30.76 26.41 -7.23
CA LEU A 91 -30.11 26.82 -5.99
C LEU A 91 -29.33 28.12 -6.20
N ALA A 92 -29.07 28.85 -5.12
CA ALA A 92 -28.14 29.97 -5.18
C ALA A 92 -26.75 29.50 -5.69
N PRO A 93 -26.08 30.24 -6.57
CA PRO A 93 -24.81 29.83 -7.16
C PRO A 93 -23.74 29.44 -6.14
N ALA A 94 -23.68 30.12 -5.01
CA ALA A 94 -22.73 29.83 -3.93
C ALA A 94 -23.00 28.47 -3.29
N ASP A 95 -24.27 28.16 -3.02
CA ASP A 95 -24.69 26.88 -2.42
C ASP A 95 -24.44 25.73 -3.39
N PHE A 96 -24.75 25.94 -4.66
CA PHE A 96 -24.47 24.97 -5.74
C PHE A 96 -22.97 24.66 -5.82
N LEU A 97 -22.11 25.68 -5.87
CA LEU A 97 -20.65 25.49 -5.94
C LEU A 97 -20.09 24.79 -4.69
N SER A 98 -20.59 25.14 -3.52
CA SER A 98 -20.16 24.50 -2.27
C SER A 98 -20.56 23.03 -2.24
N GLY A 99 -21.79 22.72 -2.66
CA GLY A 99 -22.26 21.34 -2.81
C GLY A 99 -21.44 20.55 -3.83
N LEU A 100 -21.19 21.14 -5.01
CA LEU A 100 -20.39 20.52 -6.07
C LEU A 100 -18.96 20.24 -5.60
N THR A 101 -18.33 21.20 -4.93
CA THR A 101 -16.96 21.03 -4.39
C THR A 101 -16.91 19.90 -3.37
N ARG A 102 -17.91 19.77 -2.51
CA ARG A 102 -18.01 18.68 -1.53
C ARG A 102 -18.13 17.32 -2.22
N HIS A 103 -19.01 17.21 -3.21
CA HIS A 103 -19.16 15.98 -3.99
C HIS A 103 -17.89 15.61 -4.75
N TYR A 104 -17.25 16.59 -5.37
CA TYR A 104 -15.97 16.40 -6.05
C TYR A 104 -14.89 15.87 -5.09
N LEU A 105 -14.70 16.54 -3.96
CA LEU A 105 -13.71 16.11 -2.95
C LEU A 105 -14.02 14.71 -2.45
N HIS A 106 -15.29 14.41 -2.15
CA HIS A 106 -15.69 13.08 -1.72
C HIS A 106 -15.36 12.01 -2.78
N ALA A 107 -15.68 12.25 -4.05
CA ALA A 107 -15.42 11.30 -5.13
C ALA A 107 -13.91 11.08 -5.34
N VAL A 108 -13.11 12.14 -5.35
CA VAL A 108 -11.66 12.04 -5.55
C VAL A 108 -10.97 11.40 -4.35
N LEU A 109 -11.35 11.75 -3.12
CA LEU A 109 -10.78 11.12 -1.92
C LEU A 109 -11.14 9.64 -1.84
N ASN A 110 -12.35 9.28 -2.25
CA ASN A 110 -12.75 7.87 -2.38
C ASN A 110 -11.85 7.11 -3.36
N GLU A 111 -11.66 7.63 -4.57
CA GLU A 111 -10.73 7.09 -5.58
C GLU A 111 -9.32 6.92 -5.01
N VAL A 112 -8.80 7.95 -4.35
CA VAL A 112 -7.45 7.96 -3.76
C VAL A 112 -7.29 6.91 -2.67
N LEU A 113 -8.26 6.79 -1.77
CA LEU A 113 -8.22 5.81 -0.68
C LEU A 113 -8.24 4.37 -1.22
N TYR A 114 -9.15 4.07 -2.15
CA TYR A 114 -9.18 2.74 -2.77
C TYR A 114 -7.92 2.45 -3.58
N SER A 115 -7.42 3.42 -4.36
CA SER A 115 -6.19 3.25 -5.13
C SER A 115 -4.99 2.97 -4.22
N SER A 116 -4.86 3.71 -3.12
CA SER A 116 -3.79 3.48 -2.13
C SER A 116 -3.91 2.13 -1.44
N LEU A 117 -5.12 1.72 -1.06
CA LEU A 117 -5.37 0.42 -0.43
C LEU A 117 -5.03 -0.74 -1.38
N MET A 118 -5.45 -0.63 -2.64
CA MET A 118 -5.14 -1.63 -3.67
C MET A 118 -3.63 -1.73 -3.92
N ALA A 119 -2.94 -0.60 -4.03
CA ALA A 119 -1.49 -0.56 -4.21
C ALA A 119 -0.76 -1.21 -3.02
N GLU A 120 -1.18 -0.93 -1.78
CA GLU A 120 -0.62 -1.54 -0.58
C GLU A 120 -0.85 -3.05 -0.54
N ASN A 121 -2.06 -3.51 -0.84
CA ASN A 121 -2.39 -4.94 -0.85
C ASN A 121 -1.60 -5.69 -1.92
N ARG A 122 -1.45 -5.15 -3.12
CA ARG A 122 -0.59 -5.73 -4.17
C ARG A 122 0.87 -5.82 -3.74
N GLN A 123 1.37 -4.79 -3.06
CA GLN A 123 2.75 -4.81 -2.56
C GLN A 123 2.94 -5.86 -1.47
N ARG A 124 1.96 -6.03 -0.57
CA ARG A 124 1.95 -7.11 0.42
C ARG A 124 1.93 -8.47 -0.25
N GLN A 125 1.03 -8.68 -1.22
CA GLN A 125 0.96 -9.93 -1.96
C GLN A 125 2.30 -10.27 -2.61
N ALA A 126 2.89 -9.32 -3.37
CA ALA A 126 4.19 -9.53 -4.00
C ALA A 126 5.34 -9.79 -2.99
N HIS A 127 5.24 -9.25 -1.78
CA HIS A 127 6.18 -9.55 -0.71
C HIS A 127 6.01 -10.98 -0.19
N MET A 128 4.75 -11.43 0.02
CA MET A 128 4.45 -12.78 0.47
C MET A 128 4.83 -13.83 -0.58
N ASP A 129 4.55 -13.58 -1.86
CA ASP A 129 4.94 -14.48 -2.96
C ASP A 129 6.47 -14.68 -2.99
N ARG A 130 7.23 -13.59 -2.84
CA ARG A 130 8.70 -13.69 -2.74
C ARG A 130 9.17 -14.43 -1.51
N ALA A 131 8.47 -14.30 -0.38
CA ALA A 131 8.79 -15.05 0.83
C ALA A 131 8.53 -16.53 0.66
N LEU A 132 7.41 -16.91 0.03
CA LEU A 132 7.10 -18.31 -0.29
C LEU A 132 8.16 -18.93 -1.22
N GLN A 133 8.53 -18.24 -2.30
CA GLN A 133 9.58 -18.72 -3.21
C GLN A 133 10.92 -18.95 -2.51
N ARG A 134 11.28 -18.09 -1.54
CA ARG A 134 12.50 -18.29 -0.75
C ARG A 134 12.40 -19.51 0.16
N LEU A 135 11.25 -19.69 0.81
CA LEU A 135 11.01 -20.84 1.68
C LEU A 135 11.05 -22.14 0.89
N ASP A 136 10.46 -22.20 -0.30
CA ASP A 136 10.51 -23.35 -1.17
C ASP A 136 11.94 -23.69 -1.58
N ALA A 137 12.73 -22.68 -1.97
CA ALA A 137 14.13 -22.86 -2.34
C ALA A 137 15.00 -23.34 -1.15
N GLU A 138 14.77 -22.81 0.05
CA GLU A 138 15.49 -23.26 1.26
C GLU A 138 15.06 -24.67 1.67
N THR A 139 13.79 -25.00 1.54
CA THR A 139 13.27 -26.35 1.81
C THR A 139 13.93 -27.39 0.91
N GLU A 140 14.06 -27.08 -0.39
CA GLU A 140 14.73 -27.99 -1.33
C GLU A 140 16.23 -28.14 -1.03
N LYS A 141 16.93 -27.07 -0.69
CA LYS A 141 18.33 -27.14 -0.25
C LYS A 141 18.51 -28.03 0.98
N LEU A 142 17.64 -27.84 1.98
CA LEU A 142 17.69 -28.67 3.19
C LEU A 142 17.41 -30.15 2.90
N ARG A 143 16.46 -30.42 2.00
CA ARG A 143 16.16 -31.79 1.57
C ARG A 143 17.35 -32.43 0.89
N LEU A 144 18.02 -31.75 -0.01
CA LEU A 144 19.24 -32.24 -0.67
C LEU A 144 20.39 -32.46 0.33
N ALA A 145 20.58 -31.54 1.27
CA ALA A 145 21.59 -31.65 2.33
C ALA A 145 21.30 -32.90 3.24
N CYS A 146 20.05 -33.07 3.63
CA CYS A 146 19.64 -34.23 4.43
C CYS A 146 19.86 -35.57 3.69
N ASN A 147 19.50 -35.58 2.40
CA ASN A 147 19.73 -36.80 1.58
C ASN A 147 21.23 -37.11 1.43
N ARG A 148 22.07 -36.07 1.24
CA ARG A 148 23.52 -36.23 1.16
C ARG A 148 24.09 -36.76 2.47
N GLN A 149 23.72 -36.17 3.61
CA GLN A 149 24.16 -36.66 4.92
C GLN A 149 23.76 -38.12 5.16
N ARG A 150 22.54 -38.49 4.80
CA ARG A 150 22.08 -39.87 4.91
C ARG A 150 22.89 -40.83 4.04
N GLN A 151 23.29 -40.40 2.84
CA GLN A 151 24.17 -41.21 1.98
C GLN A 151 25.57 -41.36 2.58
N GLU A 152 26.12 -40.28 3.17
CA GLU A 152 27.41 -40.32 3.86
C GLU A 152 27.36 -41.30 5.06
N GLU A 153 26.32 -41.23 5.90
CA GLU A 153 26.10 -42.13 7.03
C GLU A 153 26.04 -43.60 6.57
N ILE A 154 25.27 -43.91 5.51
CA ILE A 154 25.19 -45.25 4.97
C ILE A 154 26.56 -45.73 4.45
N THR A 155 27.32 -44.85 3.80
CA THR A 155 28.66 -45.20 3.29
C THR A 155 29.61 -45.50 4.43
N GLU A 156 29.64 -44.71 5.49
CA GLU A 156 30.44 -44.93 6.69
C GLU A 156 30.07 -46.27 7.37
N GLU A 157 28.77 -46.57 7.50
CA GLU A 157 28.32 -47.86 8.05
C GLU A 157 28.82 -49.05 7.22
N ILE A 158 28.77 -48.95 5.89
CA ILE A 158 29.27 -50.01 4.98
C ILE A 158 30.79 -50.17 5.13
N GLU A 159 31.55 -49.06 5.21
CA GLU A 159 33.00 -49.10 5.41
C GLU A 159 33.38 -49.78 6.73
N VAL A 160 32.67 -49.47 7.83
CA VAL A 160 32.88 -50.10 9.12
C VAL A 160 32.60 -51.64 9.04
N ILE A 161 31.55 -52.06 8.35
CA ILE A 161 31.20 -53.47 8.15
C ILE A 161 32.28 -54.19 7.33
N LEU A 162 32.77 -53.57 6.27
CA LEU A 162 33.83 -54.13 5.42
C LEU A 162 35.13 -54.33 6.19
N LEU A 163 35.57 -53.29 6.93
CA LEU A 163 36.78 -53.37 7.77
C LEU A 163 36.66 -54.45 8.86
N SER A 164 35.49 -54.58 9.48
CA SER A 164 35.26 -55.64 10.48
C SER A 164 35.31 -57.04 9.87
N ALA A 165 34.77 -57.23 8.66
CA ALA A 165 34.81 -58.49 7.94
C ALA A 165 36.24 -58.87 7.51
N GLU A 166 37.04 -57.93 7.06
CA GLU A 166 38.46 -58.14 6.72
C GLU A 166 39.28 -58.53 7.96
N MET A 167 39.06 -57.88 9.10
CA MET A 167 39.74 -58.25 10.35
C MET A 167 39.37 -59.65 10.81
N MET A 168 38.12 -60.09 10.67
CA MET A 168 37.71 -61.47 11.01
C MET A 168 38.27 -62.51 10.01
N GLY A 169 38.36 -62.16 8.72
CA GLY A 169 38.94 -63.01 7.69
C GLY A 169 40.47 -63.24 7.85
N LEU A 170 41.20 -62.23 8.38
CA LEU A 170 42.63 -62.34 8.68
C LEU A 170 42.91 -63.09 10.00
N ALA A 171 41.98 -63.15 10.93
CA ALA A 171 42.13 -63.92 12.20
C ALA A 171 41.82 -65.39 12.06
N GLY A 172 41.38 -65.85 10.87
CA GLY A 172 41.06 -67.26 10.56
C GLY A 172 42.10 -68.02 9.74
N GLN A 173 43.30 -67.44 9.48
CA GLN A 173 44.44 -68.13 8.93
C GLN A 173 45.53 -68.29 10.03
#